data_6d97a5fb589b678dfa5e4d5b64db32aa
#
_entry.id   6d97a5fb589b678dfa5e4d5b64db32aa
#
_cell.length_a   1.000
_cell.length_b   1.000
_cell.length_c   1.000
_cell.angle_alpha   90.00
_cell.angle_beta   90.00
_cell.angle_gamma   90.00
#
_symmetry.space_group_name_H-M   'P 1'
#
loop_
_entity.id
_entity.type
_entity.pdbx_description
1 polymer ?
#
loop_
_entity_poly.entity_id
_entity_poly.type
_entity_poly.pdbx_seq_one_letter_code
_entity_poly.pdbx_strand_id
1 'polypeptide(L)'
;PEYFLAAQATRMLGRPVRWMSDRSEAMLSDNAGRDLTSTATMALNADLKIIGYQVQTFANMGAYSGQFAQPIQTQLFSKVLTGLYDISVAHLQVTGVYTNTTQVDAYRGAGRPEAIYVLERAMDYAACALNVDPWDFRRLNFIPAESFPYKTASKVRYDVGDFHQVLDRVVERCELASFVERRAESAAKGLLRGMGLCCYIESILGNPTE
;
A
#
# COMPACT_ATOMS: atom_id res chain seq x y z
N PRO A 1 23.76 3.84 13.16
CA PRO A 1 25.02 3.96 13.91
C PRO A 1 26.24 3.97 13.00
N GLU A 2 26.27 3.17 11.94
CA GLU A 2 27.41 2.90 11.07
C GLU A 2 27.93 4.17 10.38
N TYR A 3 27.04 5.05 9.96
CA TYR A 3 27.43 6.34 9.36
C TYR A 3 28.24 7.22 10.32
N PHE A 4 27.82 7.28 11.59
CA PHE A 4 28.55 8.00 12.62
C PHE A 4 29.90 7.36 12.92
N LEU A 5 29.94 6.03 12.99
CA LEU A 5 31.17 5.29 13.22
C LEU A 5 32.16 5.48 12.09
N ALA A 6 31.73 5.37 10.83
CA ALA A 6 32.57 5.61 9.67
C ALA A 6 33.09 7.08 9.61
N ALA A 7 32.22 8.04 9.89
CA ALA A 7 32.60 9.45 9.94
C ALA A 7 33.61 9.74 11.06
N GLN A 8 33.37 9.21 12.27
CA GLN A 8 34.28 9.37 13.40
C GLN A 8 35.62 8.68 13.17
N ALA A 9 35.60 7.46 12.61
CA ALA A 9 36.83 6.75 12.26
C ALA A 9 37.66 7.51 11.20
N THR A 10 37.00 8.10 10.20
CA THR A 10 37.65 8.97 9.21
C THR A 10 38.32 10.16 9.88
N ARG A 11 37.64 10.81 10.82
CA ARG A 11 38.19 11.94 11.59
C ARG A 11 39.40 11.55 12.42
N MET A 12 39.32 10.40 13.13
CA MET A 12 40.41 9.94 14.01
C MET A 12 41.62 9.49 13.23
N LEU A 13 41.43 8.88 12.07
CA LEU A 13 42.52 8.32 11.26
C LEU A 13 43.09 9.30 10.22
N GLY A 14 42.45 10.43 10.00
CA GLY A 14 42.84 11.42 8.98
C GLY A 14 42.79 10.92 7.54
N ARG A 15 42.03 9.86 7.27
CA ARG A 15 41.88 9.25 5.95
C ARG A 15 40.47 8.70 5.76
N PRO A 16 39.97 8.57 4.51
CA PRO A 16 38.66 8.01 4.23
C PRO A 16 38.50 6.58 4.80
N VAL A 17 37.38 6.35 5.49
CA VAL A 17 36.99 5.03 6.00
C VAL A 17 35.71 4.62 5.30
N ARG A 18 35.66 3.37 4.80
CA ARG A 18 34.49 2.74 4.21
C ARG A 18 34.01 1.62 5.11
N TRP A 19 32.72 1.53 5.28
CA TRP A 19 32.06 0.37 5.86
C TRP A 19 31.01 -0.16 4.88
N MET A 20 30.84 -1.45 4.82
CA MET A 20 29.81 -2.14 4.06
C MET A 20 29.46 -3.42 4.81
N SER A 21 28.21 -3.58 5.22
CA SER A 21 27.77 -4.82 5.83
C SER A 21 27.73 -5.95 4.82
N ASP A 22 28.04 -7.13 5.25
CA ASP A 22 27.68 -8.34 4.51
C ASP A 22 26.18 -8.65 4.67
N ARG A 23 25.70 -9.70 3.99
CA ARG A 23 24.28 -10.07 4.02
C ARG A 23 23.85 -10.49 5.41
N SER A 24 24.67 -11.22 6.13
CA SER A 24 24.33 -11.71 7.47
C SER A 24 24.27 -10.57 8.49
N GLU A 25 25.21 -9.64 8.43
CA GLU A 25 25.17 -8.44 9.28
C GLU A 25 23.92 -7.60 9.00
N ALA A 26 23.58 -7.36 7.73
CA ALA A 26 22.38 -6.62 7.36
C ALA A 26 21.12 -7.30 7.89
N MET A 27 20.98 -8.61 7.73
CA MET A 27 19.82 -9.36 8.23
C MET A 27 19.68 -9.36 9.75
N LEU A 28 20.77 -9.18 10.48
CA LEU A 28 20.78 -9.13 11.96
C LEU A 28 20.56 -7.72 12.52
N SER A 29 20.98 -6.67 11.81
CA SER A 29 21.06 -5.31 12.33
C SER A 29 20.10 -4.32 11.68
N ASP A 30 19.61 -4.58 10.47
CA ASP A 30 18.69 -3.67 9.79
C ASP A 30 17.29 -3.72 10.41
N ASN A 31 16.60 -2.60 10.34
CA ASN A 31 15.21 -2.52 10.76
C ASN A 31 14.31 -3.34 9.81
N ALA A 32 13.30 -3.96 10.40
CA ALA A 32 12.24 -4.64 9.65
C ALA A 32 11.17 -3.64 9.18
N GLY A 33 10.30 -4.06 8.28
CA GLY A 33 9.14 -3.30 7.85
C GLY A 33 7.96 -4.20 7.51
N ARG A 34 6.74 -3.62 7.49
CA ARG A 34 5.53 -4.25 6.93
C ARG A 34 5.11 -5.56 7.59
N ASP A 35 5.27 -5.67 8.89
CA ASP A 35 4.78 -6.82 9.66
C ASP A 35 3.45 -6.47 10.32
N LEU A 36 2.37 -6.77 9.61
CA LEU A 36 1.00 -6.41 9.96
C LEU A 36 0.06 -7.59 9.76
N THR A 37 -0.88 -7.75 10.68
CA THR A 37 -2.06 -8.60 10.49
C THR A 37 -3.29 -7.71 10.45
N SER A 38 -3.96 -7.66 9.30
CA SER A 38 -5.10 -6.77 9.08
C SER A 38 -6.37 -7.54 8.77
N THR A 39 -7.49 -7.10 9.37
CA THR A 39 -8.83 -7.53 9.02
C THR A 39 -9.56 -6.37 8.37
N ALA A 40 -10.02 -6.56 7.14
CA ALA A 40 -10.80 -5.58 6.40
C ALA A 40 -12.28 -6.00 6.34
N THR A 41 -13.19 -5.05 6.56
CA THR A 41 -14.62 -5.23 6.39
C THR A 41 -15.14 -4.16 5.44
N MET A 42 -15.91 -4.59 4.42
CA MET A 42 -16.48 -3.71 3.41
C MET A 42 -18.01 -3.86 3.42
N ALA A 43 -18.72 -2.74 3.51
CA ALA A 43 -20.15 -2.69 3.39
C ALA A 43 -20.56 -2.18 2.00
N LEU A 44 -21.48 -2.87 1.36
CA LEU A 44 -21.97 -2.58 0.02
C LEU A 44 -23.47 -2.35 0.06
N ASN A 45 -23.96 -1.49 -0.83
CA ASN A 45 -25.40 -1.38 -1.10
C ASN A 45 -25.85 -2.38 -2.19
N ALA A 46 -27.14 -2.36 -2.55
CA ALA A 46 -27.70 -3.24 -3.58
C ALA A 46 -27.09 -3.01 -4.98
N ASP A 47 -26.56 -1.82 -5.24
CA ASP A 47 -25.91 -1.44 -6.49
C ASP A 47 -24.40 -1.73 -6.49
N LEU A 48 -23.91 -2.49 -5.51
CA LEU A 48 -22.50 -2.85 -5.30
C LEU A 48 -21.57 -1.64 -5.06
N LYS A 49 -22.15 -0.50 -4.64
CA LYS A 49 -21.36 0.66 -4.20
C LYS A 49 -20.86 0.47 -2.78
N ILE A 50 -19.62 0.81 -2.53
CA ILE A 50 -19.00 0.73 -1.21
C ILE A 50 -19.53 1.89 -0.35
N ILE A 51 -20.33 1.57 0.67
CA ILE A 51 -20.89 2.55 1.60
C ILE A 51 -20.13 2.65 2.91
N GLY A 52 -19.24 1.71 3.18
CA GLY A 52 -18.40 1.72 4.37
C GLY A 52 -17.20 0.79 4.25
N TYR A 53 -16.09 1.18 4.89
CA TYR A 53 -14.86 0.41 4.92
C TYR A 53 -14.21 0.50 6.30
N GLN A 54 -13.90 -0.65 6.90
CA GLN A 54 -13.23 -0.74 8.19
C GLN A 54 -11.98 -1.58 8.08
N VAL A 55 -10.89 -1.11 8.69
CA VAL A 55 -9.65 -1.88 8.85
C VAL A 55 -9.29 -1.94 10.33
N GLN A 56 -9.03 -3.14 10.81
CA GLN A 56 -8.43 -3.40 12.12
C GLN A 56 -7.08 -4.05 11.90
N THR A 57 -6.03 -3.47 12.45
CA THR A 57 -4.64 -3.91 12.23
C THR A 57 -3.92 -4.12 13.54
N PHE A 58 -3.28 -5.28 13.70
CA PHE A 58 -2.20 -5.49 14.64
C PHE A 58 -0.88 -5.24 13.93
N ALA A 59 -0.10 -4.29 14.46
CA ALA A 59 1.17 -3.88 13.89
C ALA A 59 2.31 -4.33 14.81
N ASN A 60 3.20 -5.20 14.32
CA ASN A 60 4.42 -5.53 15.03
C ASN A 60 5.32 -4.30 15.09
N MET A 61 5.71 -3.91 16.31
CA MET A 61 6.62 -2.78 16.55
C MET A 61 8.07 -3.26 16.76
N GLY A 62 8.28 -4.56 16.87
CA GLY A 62 9.55 -5.14 17.28
C GLY A 62 9.83 -4.94 18.76
N ALA A 63 11.09 -5.10 19.16
CA ALA A 63 11.51 -5.00 20.56
C ALA A 63 11.58 -3.56 21.07
N TYR A 64 11.72 -2.59 20.17
CA TYR A 64 11.88 -1.16 20.50
C TYR A 64 11.10 -0.29 19.52
N SER A 65 10.60 0.86 20.00
CA SER A 65 10.02 1.87 19.11
C SER A 65 11.10 2.50 18.23
N GLY A 66 10.96 2.32 16.93
CA GLY A 66 11.69 3.12 15.94
C GLY A 66 11.14 4.54 15.84
N GLN A 67 11.84 5.41 15.11
CA GLN A 67 11.44 6.81 14.95
C GLN A 67 10.10 6.96 14.22
N PHE A 68 9.85 6.13 13.21
CA PHE A 68 8.68 6.23 12.34
C PHE A 68 7.71 5.06 12.47
N ALA A 69 7.98 4.07 13.31
CA ALA A 69 7.15 2.87 13.41
C ALA A 69 5.67 3.18 13.65
N GLN A 70 5.37 4.05 14.61
CA GLN A 70 3.99 4.41 14.96
C GLN A 70 3.32 5.28 13.88
N PRO A 71 3.92 6.40 13.37
CA PRO A 71 3.34 7.20 12.30
C PRO A 71 3.06 6.41 11.03
N ILE A 72 3.93 5.45 10.68
CA ILE A 72 3.77 4.61 9.49
C ILE A 72 2.46 3.83 9.56
N GLN A 73 2.20 3.16 10.68
CA GLN A 73 1.05 2.29 10.84
C GLN A 73 -0.27 3.04 11.10
N THR A 74 -0.19 4.33 11.41
CA THR A 74 -1.36 5.16 11.73
C THR A 74 -1.56 6.28 10.72
N GLN A 75 -0.79 7.36 10.83
CA GLN A 75 -0.97 8.57 10.02
C GLN A 75 -0.71 8.33 8.53
N LEU A 76 0.37 7.62 8.19
CA LEU A 76 0.74 7.41 6.79
C LEU A 76 -0.16 6.35 6.13
N PHE A 77 -0.55 5.32 6.89
CA PHE A 77 -1.55 4.34 6.46
C PHE A 77 -2.90 5.01 6.16
N SER A 78 -3.38 5.88 7.07
CA SER A 78 -4.69 6.53 6.94
C SER A 78 -4.79 7.49 5.76
N LYS A 79 -3.67 8.05 5.27
CA LYS A 79 -3.67 8.99 4.14
C LYS A 79 -4.24 8.38 2.86
N VAL A 80 -4.09 7.08 2.66
CA VAL A 80 -4.56 6.38 1.46
C VAL A 80 -5.55 5.25 1.80
N LEU A 81 -6.18 5.33 2.98
CA LEU A 81 -7.07 4.29 3.50
C LEU A 81 -8.19 3.89 2.53
N THR A 82 -8.79 4.86 1.86
CA THR A 82 -9.86 4.64 0.88
C THR A 82 -9.36 4.64 -0.57
N GLY A 83 -8.05 4.86 -0.76
CA GLY A 83 -7.44 4.89 -2.09
C GLY A 83 -8.13 5.88 -3.01
N LEU A 84 -8.43 5.39 -4.20
CA LEU A 84 -9.11 6.17 -5.24
C LEU A 84 -10.62 5.83 -5.36
N TYR A 85 -11.17 5.19 -4.32
CA TYR A 85 -12.57 4.79 -4.30
C TYR A 85 -13.45 5.80 -3.57
N ASP A 86 -14.67 5.98 -4.07
CA ASP A 86 -15.70 6.85 -3.47
C ASP A 86 -16.33 6.15 -2.25
N ILE A 87 -15.61 6.21 -1.13
CA ILE A 87 -16.02 5.61 0.15
C ILE A 87 -16.30 6.72 1.14
N SER A 88 -17.58 6.90 1.50
CA SER A 88 -18.03 7.99 2.35
C SER A 88 -17.73 7.78 3.84
N VAL A 89 -17.69 6.53 4.30
CA VAL A 89 -17.45 6.17 5.69
C VAL A 89 -16.28 5.20 5.77
N ALA A 90 -15.26 5.55 6.56
CA ALA A 90 -14.13 4.68 6.80
C ALA A 90 -13.68 4.72 8.27
N HIS A 91 -13.21 3.58 8.78
CA HIS A 91 -12.67 3.45 10.12
C HIS A 91 -11.37 2.66 10.08
N LEU A 92 -10.34 3.18 10.76
CA LEU A 92 -9.06 2.51 10.96
C LEU A 92 -8.79 2.37 12.46
N GLN A 93 -8.56 1.14 12.90
CA GLN A 93 -8.06 0.84 14.24
C GLN A 93 -6.71 0.15 14.12
N VAL A 94 -5.70 0.70 14.80
CA VAL A 94 -4.35 0.13 14.84
C VAL A 94 -3.97 -0.17 16.28
N THR A 95 -3.53 -1.40 16.51
CA THR A 95 -2.95 -1.84 17.79
C THR A 95 -1.48 -2.18 17.55
N GLY A 96 -0.58 -1.36 18.09
CA GLY A 96 0.86 -1.65 18.09
C GLY A 96 1.20 -2.71 19.14
N VAL A 97 1.96 -3.72 18.76
CA VAL A 97 2.36 -4.83 19.63
C VAL A 97 3.89 -4.91 19.66
N TYR A 98 4.46 -4.81 20.86
CA TYR A 98 5.88 -5.08 21.05
C TYR A 98 6.15 -6.57 21.04
N THR A 99 7.22 -6.97 20.38
CA THR A 99 7.65 -8.36 20.24
C THR A 99 9.16 -8.47 20.46
N ASN A 100 9.69 -9.67 20.42
CA ASN A 100 11.14 -9.91 20.49
C ASN A 100 11.85 -9.95 19.13
N THR A 101 11.20 -9.40 18.09
CA THR A 101 11.79 -9.27 16.76
C THR A 101 12.58 -7.98 16.62
N THR A 102 13.27 -7.82 15.50
CA THR A 102 13.91 -6.55 15.12
C THR A 102 12.88 -5.43 15.13
N GLN A 103 13.28 -4.24 15.54
CA GLN A 103 12.40 -3.06 15.51
C GLN A 103 11.91 -2.77 14.09
N VAL A 104 10.68 -2.30 14.00
CA VAL A 104 10.07 -1.88 12.75
C VAL A 104 10.32 -0.39 12.53
N ASP A 105 10.71 -0.01 11.32
CA ASP A 105 10.85 1.39 10.93
C ASP A 105 10.56 1.58 9.45
N ALA A 106 10.91 2.75 8.92
CA ALA A 106 10.54 3.16 7.57
C ALA A 106 11.15 2.28 6.48
N TYR A 107 10.31 1.74 5.63
CA TYR A 107 10.68 1.20 4.33
C TYR A 107 9.94 1.97 3.23
N ARG A 108 10.48 2.02 2.02
CA ARG A 108 9.93 2.80 0.88
C ARG A 108 8.40 2.68 0.78
N GLY A 109 7.69 3.82 0.78
CA GLY A 109 6.23 3.91 0.79
C GLY A 109 5.62 4.07 2.18
N ALA A 110 6.25 3.53 3.24
CA ALA A 110 5.98 3.80 4.66
C ALA A 110 4.48 3.91 5.01
N GLY A 111 3.80 2.79 5.15
CA GLY A 111 2.37 2.70 5.53
C GLY A 111 1.41 2.74 4.33
N ARG A 112 1.75 3.40 3.25
CA ARG A 112 0.90 3.48 2.07
C ARG A 112 0.80 2.16 1.29
N PRO A 113 1.90 1.43 1.01
CA PRO A 113 1.79 0.10 0.40
C PRO A 113 0.98 -0.88 1.24
N GLU A 114 1.08 -0.80 2.56
CA GLU A 114 0.32 -1.63 3.49
C GLU A 114 -1.18 -1.35 3.38
N ALA A 115 -1.56 -0.07 3.38
CA ALA A 115 -2.97 0.33 3.20
C ALA A 115 -3.51 -0.08 1.83
N ILE A 116 -2.73 0.15 0.78
CA ILE A 116 -3.09 -0.21 -0.60
C ILE A 116 -3.27 -1.72 -0.72
N TYR A 117 -2.36 -2.52 -0.17
CA TYR A 117 -2.46 -3.98 -0.19
C TYR A 117 -3.75 -4.46 0.46
N VAL A 118 -4.08 -3.97 1.66
CA VAL A 118 -5.29 -4.37 2.38
C VAL A 118 -6.55 -3.98 1.60
N LEU A 119 -6.61 -2.76 1.08
CA LEU A 119 -7.75 -2.28 0.30
C LEU A 119 -7.94 -3.07 -1.00
N GLU A 120 -6.89 -3.22 -1.79
CA GLU A 120 -6.95 -3.90 -3.09
C GLU A 120 -7.25 -5.39 -2.97
N ARG A 121 -6.75 -6.04 -1.89
CA ARG A 121 -7.14 -7.42 -1.56
C ARG A 121 -8.61 -7.51 -1.16
N ALA A 122 -9.13 -6.53 -0.40
CA ALA A 122 -10.55 -6.48 -0.06
C ALA A 122 -11.42 -6.30 -1.31
N MET A 123 -10.97 -5.49 -2.28
CA MET A 123 -11.63 -5.33 -3.59
C MET A 123 -11.68 -6.65 -4.37
N ASP A 124 -10.58 -7.40 -4.41
CA ASP A 124 -10.53 -8.71 -5.08
C ASP A 124 -11.45 -9.73 -4.41
N TYR A 125 -11.44 -9.79 -3.07
CA TYR A 125 -12.32 -10.69 -2.32
C TYR A 125 -13.79 -10.34 -2.51
N ALA A 126 -14.15 -9.06 -2.50
CA ALA A 126 -15.51 -8.62 -2.74
C ALA A 126 -15.99 -8.99 -4.15
N ALA A 127 -15.18 -8.69 -5.17
CA ALA A 127 -15.50 -9.04 -6.56
C ALA A 127 -15.72 -10.56 -6.73
N CYS A 128 -14.83 -11.37 -6.15
CA CYS A 128 -14.93 -12.83 -6.18
C CYS A 128 -16.20 -13.33 -5.46
N ALA A 129 -16.48 -12.82 -4.25
CA ALA A 129 -17.63 -13.24 -3.46
C ALA A 129 -18.98 -12.87 -4.12
N LEU A 130 -19.00 -11.78 -4.86
CA LEU A 130 -20.16 -11.27 -5.59
C LEU A 130 -20.27 -11.87 -7.00
N ASN A 131 -19.26 -12.61 -7.46
CA ASN A 131 -19.15 -13.14 -8.81
C ASN A 131 -19.23 -12.03 -9.88
N VAL A 132 -18.53 -10.91 -9.65
CA VAL A 132 -18.40 -9.79 -10.60
C VAL A 132 -16.96 -9.66 -11.07
N ASP A 133 -16.79 -9.07 -12.25
CA ASP A 133 -15.45 -8.80 -12.78
C ASP A 133 -14.70 -7.81 -11.87
N PRO A 134 -13.45 -8.09 -11.48
CA PRO A 134 -12.70 -7.21 -10.56
C PRO A 134 -12.34 -5.86 -11.18
N TRP A 135 -12.27 -5.74 -12.50
CA TRP A 135 -12.06 -4.47 -13.19
C TRP A 135 -13.34 -3.61 -13.15
N ASP A 136 -14.49 -4.22 -13.43
CA ASP A 136 -15.78 -3.55 -13.40
C ASP A 136 -16.17 -3.15 -11.98
N PHE A 137 -15.88 -4.00 -10.97
CA PHE A 137 -16.14 -3.67 -9.57
C PHE A 137 -15.33 -2.45 -9.11
N ARG A 138 -14.06 -2.35 -9.51
CA ARG A 138 -13.23 -1.17 -9.23
C ARG A 138 -13.75 0.07 -9.95
N ARG A 139 -14.01 -0.05 -11.24
CA ARG A 139 -14.56 1.02 -12.07
C ARG A 139 -15.85 1.60 -11.49
N LEU A 140 -16.75 0.72 -11.07
CA LEU A 140 -18.01 1.11 -10.43
C LEU A 140 -17.79 2.01 -9.20
N ASN A 141 -16.73 1.78 -8.45
CA ASN A 141 -16.46 2.41 -7.15
C ASN A 141 -15.43 3.55 -7.19
N PHE A 142 -14.88 3.91 -8.34
CA PHE A 142 -13.96 5.05 -8.46
C PHE A 142 -14.61 6.36 -8.09
N ILE A 143 -13.81 7.29 -7.56
CA ILE A 143 -14.20 8.70 -7.41
C ILE A 143 -14.44 9.26 -8.82
N PRO A 144 -15.63 9.82 -9.11
CA PRO A 144 -15.91 10.41 -10.41
C PRO A 144 -15.04 11.63 -10.68
N ALA A 145 -14.62 11.84 -11.94
CA ALA A 145 -13.77 12.96 -12.34
C ALA A 145 -14.38 14.33 -12.01
N GLU A 146 -15.70 14.46 -12.10
CA GLU A 146 -16.45 15.68 -11.79
C GLU A 146 -16.53 15.98 -10.29
N SER A 147 -16.15 15.03 -9.41
CA SER A 147 -16.19 15.21 -7.96
C SER A 147 -14.94 15.93 -7.40
N PHE A 148 -13.94 16.19 -8.24
CA PHE A 148 -12.74 16.88 -7.79
C PHE A 148 -12.95 18.41 -7.67
N PRO A 149 -12.32 19.06 -6.66
CA PRO A 149 -11.45 18.48 -5.62
C PRO A 149 -12.23 17.62 -4.62
N TYR A 150 -11.80 16.38 -4.43
CA TYR A 150 -12.48 15.39 -3.59
C TYR A 150 -11.89 15.33 -2.18
N LYS A 151 -12.75 15.23 -1.16
CA LYS A 151 -12.31 15.05 0.24
C LYS A 151 -12.67 13.63 0.70
N THR A 152 -11.61 12.84 0.98
CA THR A 152 -11.75 11.46 1.43
C THR A 152 -12.36 11.35 2.84
N ALA A 153 -12.83 10.15 3.22
CA ALA A 153 -13.31 9.87 4.57
C ALA A 153 -12.21 10.10 5.64
N SER A 154 -10.94 9.92 5.30
CA SER A 154 -9.79 10.25 6.16
C SER A 154 -9.38 11.73 6.10
N LYS A 155 -10.21 12.60 5.50
CA LYS A 155 -10.06 14.07 5.40
C LYS A 155 -8.88 14.53 4.54
N VAL A 156 -8.29 13.65 3.75
CA VAL A 156 -7.28 14.02 2.76
C VAL A 156 -8.00 14.64 1.55
N ARG A 157 -7.43 15.70 1.00
CA ARG A 157 -7.95 16.35 -0.20
C ARG A 157 -7.15 15.91 -1.41
N TYR A 158 -7.85 15.38 -2.40
CA TYR A 158 -7.32 15.15 -3.74
C TYR A 158 -7.71 16.33 -4.63
N ASP A 159 -6.77 16.87 -5.36
CA ASP A 159 -6.95 18.09 -6.15
C ASP A 159 -7.60 17.82 -7.51
N VAL A 160 -7.13 16.81 -8.23
CA VAL A 160 -7.57 16.44 -9.58
C VAL A 160 -7.35 14.96 -9.82
N GLY A 161 -8.17 14.35 -10.69
CA GLY A 161 -7.99 12.97 -11.13
C GLY A 161 -9.07 12.54 -12.11
N ASP A 162 -8.71 11.57 -12.96
CA ASP A 162 -9.63 10.82 -13.80
C ASP A 162 -9.19 9.35 -13.79
N PHE A 163 -9.66 8.63 -12.80
CA PHE A 163 -9.27 7.24 -12.58
C PHE A 163 -9.86 6.30 -13.62
N HIS A 164 -11.02 6.64 -14.19
CA HIS A 164 -11.63 5.91 -15.29
C HIS A 164 -10.74 5.96 -16.53
N GLN A 165 -10.30 7.16 -16.92
CA GLN A 165 -9.42 7.33 -18.07
C GLN A 165 -8.09 6.61 -17.89
N VAL A 166 -7.50 6.65 -16.68
CA VAL A 166 -6.25 5.93 -16.40
C VAL A 166 -6.45 4.43 -16.57
N LEU A 167 -7.53 3.87 -16.01
CA LEU A 167 -7.83 2.45 -16.15
C LEU A 167 -8.06 2.05 -17.62
N ASP A 168 -8.80 2.87 -18.40
CA ASP A 168 -9.04 2.62 -19.81
C ASP A 168 -7.75 2.51 -20.61
N ARG A 169 -6.81 3.44 -20.37
CA ARG A 169 -5.48 3.39 -20.98
C ARG A 169 -4.66 2.16 -20.58
N VAL A 170 -4.79 1.70 -19.34
CA VAL A 170 -4.13 0.47 -18.86
C VAL A 170 -4.74 -0.74 -19.57
N VAL A 171 -6.07 -0.84 -19.64
CA VAL A 171 -6.79 -1.93 -20.33
C VAL A 171 -6.36 -2.04 -21.79
N GLU A 172 -6.28 -0.91 -22.49
CA GLU A 172 -5.80 -0.85 -23.86
C GLU A 172 -4.36 -1.31 -23.99
N ARG A 173 -3.44 -0.75 -23.19
CA ARG A 173 -2.00 -1.04 -23.28
C ARG A 173 -1.62 -2.44 -22.87
N CYS A 174 -2.33 -3.07 -21.93
CA CYS A 174 -2.08 -4.45 -21.53
C CYS A 174 -2.80 -5.46 -22.44
N GLU A 175 -3.53 -4.99 -23.43
CA GLU A 175 -4.30 -5.82 -24.37
C GLU A 175 -5.19 -6.82 -23.59
N LEU A 176 -5.97 -6.30 -22.64
CA LEU A 176 -6.77 -7.12 -21.71
C LEU A 176 -7.67 -8.10 -22.46
N ALA A 177 -8.27 -7.68 -23.57
CA ALA A 177 -9.18 -8.51 -24.38
C ALA A 177 -8.51 -9.81 -24.88
N SER A 178 -7.20 -9.80 -25.17
CA SER A 178 -6.46 -10.98 -25.63
C SER A 178 -5.89 -11.84 -24.51
N PHE A 179 -6.14 -11.49 -23.24
CA PHE A 179 -5.53 -12.20 -22.12
C PHE A 179 -5.91 -13.67 -22.04
N VAL A 180 -7.17 -14.01 -22.32
CA VAL A 180 -7.67 -15.38 -22.27
C VAL A 180 -6.93 -16.25 -23.30
N GLU A 181 -6.73 -15.74 -24.52
CA GLU A 181 -6.00 -16.41 -25.60
C GLU A 181 -4.53 -16.61 -25.22
N ARG A 182 -3.86 -15.55 -24.75
CA ARG A 182 -2.46 -15.61 -24.27
C ARG A 182 -2.28 -16.60 -23.12
N ARG A 183 -3.28 -16.74 -22.25
CA ARG A 183 -3.29 -17.71 -21.16
C ARG A 183 -3.39 -19.13 -21.69
N ALA A 184 -4.28 -19.38 -22.65
CA ALA A 184 -4.43 -20.68 -23.30
C ALA A 184 -3.15 -21.08 -24.06
N GLU A 185 -2.53 -20.18 -24.80
CA GLU A 185 -1.24 -20.41 -25.48
C GLU A 185 -0.12 -20.77 -24.50
N SER A 186 -0.08 -20.11 -23.33
CA SER A 186 0.90 -20.43 -22.30
C SER A 186 0.65 -21.83 -21.71
N ALA A 187 -0.61 -22.18 -21.44
CA ALA A 187 -0.99 -23.49 -20.93
C ALA A 187 -0.62 -24.60 -21.91
N ALA A 188 -0.81 -24.40 -23.21
CA ALA A 188 -0.40 -25.34 -24.26
C ALA A 188 1.11 -25.63 -24.28
N LYS A 189 1.91 -24.72 -23.73
CA LYS A 189 3.37 -24.83 -23.58
C LYS A 189 3.80 -25.31 -22.18
N GLY A 190 2.86 -25.75 -21.34
CA GLY A 190 3.11 -26.16 -19.96
C GLY A 190 3.46 -24.99 -19.02
N LEU A 191 3.13 -23.74 -19.39
CA LEU A 191 3.41 -22.54 -18.62
C LEU A 191 2.14 -22.00 -17.97
N LEU A 192 2.27 -21.37 -16.79
CA LEU A 192 1.19 -20.66 -16.12
C LEU A 192 1.31 -19.16 -16.42
N ARG A 193 0.20 -18.56 -16.83
CA ARG A 193 0.10 -17.11 -17.01
C ARG A 193 -0.96 -16.55 -16.07
N GLY A 194 -0.56 -15.61 -15.22
CA GLY A 194 -1.44 -14.88 -14.32
C GLY A 194 -1.54 -13.40 -14.70
N MET A 195 -2.56 -12.75 -14.16
CA MET A 195 -2.77 -11.32 -14.25
C MET A 195 -3.21 -10.82 -12.89
N GLY A 196 -2.76 -9.64 -12.50
CA GLY A 196 -3.21 -8.93 -11.31
C GLY A 196 -3.47 -7.47 -11.65
N LEU A 197 -4.41 -6.88 -10.93
CA LEU A 197 -4.73 -5.45 -10.99
C LEU A 197 -4.55 -4.85 -9.62
N CYS A 198 -3.91 -3.69 -9.56
CA CYS A 198 -3.83 -2.85 -8.37
C CYS A 198 -4.09 -1.41 -8.81
N CYS A 199 -5.13 -0.80 -8.27
CA CYS A 199 -5.46 0.59 -8.50
C CYS A 199 -5.09 1.37 -7.24
N TYR A 200 -4.16 2.33 -7.33
CA TYR A 200 -3.71 3.05 -6.15
C TYR A 200 -3.40 4.51 -6.43
N ILE A 201 -3.45 5.29 -5.37
CA ILE A 201 -2.94 6.65 -5.31
C ILE A 201 -1.80 6.70 -4.30
N GLU A 202 -0.73 7.40 -4.64
CA GLU A 202 0.39 7.61 -3.73
C GLU A 202 0.35 9.05 -3.18
N SER A 203 0.66 9.17 -1.90
CA SER A 203 0.77 10.46 -1.23
C SER A 203 2.23 10.82 -1.05
N ILE A 204 2.70 11.83 -1.74
CA ILE A 204 4.03 12.39 -1.51
C ILE A 204 4.03 13.11 -0.16
N LEU A 205 5.09 12.90 0.63
CA LEU A 205 5.32 13.71 1.82
C LEU A 205 5.72 15.11 1.34
N GLY A 206 4.74 15.99 1.23
CA GLY A 206 4.97 17.41 0.99
C GLY A 206 5.56 18.09 2.21
N ASN A 207 5.95 19.34 2.05
CA ASN A 207 6.37 20.20 3.14
C ASN A 207 5.20 20.32 4.15
N PRO A 208 5.41 20.06 5.45
CA PRO A 208 4.35 20.16 6.45
C PRO A 208 3.79 21.58 6.65
N THR A 209 4.31 22.56 5.94
CA THR A 209 3.85 23.95 5.98
C THR A 209 2.89 24.34 4.85
N GLU A 210 2.46 23.40 4.01
CA GLU A 210 1.46 23.61 2.96
C GLU A 210 0.11 22.96 3.32
#